data_afa01228cf2cfc9624ee7b9e0d259732
#
_entry.id   afa01228cf2cfc9624ee7b9e0d259732
#
_cell.length_a   1.000
_cell.length_b   1.000
_cell.length_c   1.000
_cell.angle_alpha   90.00
_cell.angle_beta   90.00
_cell.angle_gamma   90.00
#
_symmetry.space_group_name_H-M   'P 1'
#
loop_
_entity.id
_entity.type
_entity.pdbx_description
1 polymer ?
#
loop_
_entity_poly.entity_id
_entity_poly.type
_entity_poly.pdbx_seq_one_letter_code
_entity_poly.pdbx_strand_id
1 'polypeptide(L)'
;MIASFLHKLRRLAADQSGNATVEFVIWFPIYLFLLVAGLEMGSASWRNAALETALDRTTRELRLPSSTSMQHAEIKAAICDKTVLISNCAENLRLEMVVLDPNNWVDPAAPSCTDTIAPVAPLHRFTNGVSERVVLLRACAQYRPYLPLSSFGQAMTDGNDGWARVTATSAYVQAQ
;
A
#
# COMPACT_ATOMS: atom_id res chain seq x y z
N MET A 1 -39.18 -30.73 36.05
CA MET A 1 -38.73 -29.56 35.24
C MET A 1 -37.59 -29.90 34.27
N ILE A 2 -36.54 -30.60 34.68
CA ILE A 2 -35.37 -30.96 33.83
C ILE A 2 -35.76 -31.88 32.67
N ALA A 3 -36.62 -32.89 32.89
CA ALA A 3 -37.05 -33.82 31.84
C ALA A 3 -37.87 -33.13 30.70
N SER A 4 -38.65 -32.15 31.03
CA SER A 4 -39.41 -31.36 30.02
C SER A 4 -38.52 -30.46 29.17
N PHE A 5 -37.44 -29.96 29.77
CA PHE A 5 -36.45 -29.15 29.08
C PHE A 5 -35.61 -30.00 28.10
N LEU A 6 -35.17 -31.18 28.54
CA LEU A 6 -34.44 -32.16 27.71
C LEU A 6 -35.31 -32.64 26.52
N HIS A 7 -36.63 -32.85 26.74
CA HIS A 7 -37.49 -33.25 25.66
C HIS A 7 -37.71 -32.14 24.60
N LYS A 8 -37.76 -30.88 25.01
CA LYS A 8 -37.83 -29.71 24.10
C LYS A 8 -36.56 -29.55 23.29
N LEU A 9 -35.37 -29.69 23.92
CA LEU A 9 -34.09 -29.68 23.24
C LEU A 9 -33.95 -30.78 22.18
N ARG A 10 -34.45 -32.00 22.52
CA ARG A 10 -34.42 -33.14 21.59
C ARG A 10 -35.36 -32.96 20.42
N ARG A 11 -36.53 -32.28 20.57
CA ARG A 11 -37.40 -31.90 19.49
C ARG A 11 -36.78 -30.82 18.60
N LEU A 12 -36.14 -29.81 19.17
CA LEU A 12 -35.40 -28.80 18.41
C LEU A 12 -34.27 -29.39 17.60
N ALA A 13 -33.53 -30.37 18.15
CA ALA A 13 -32.46 -31.06 17.45
C ALA A 13 -32.95 -32.02 16.34
N ALA A 14 -34.21 -32.47 16.41
CA ALA A 14 -34.83 -33.35 15.41
C ALA A 14 -35.64 -32.57 14.34
N ASP A 15 -35.85 -31.28 14.55
CA ASP A 15 -36.58 -30.42 13.62
C ASP A 15 -35.64 -29.95 12.50
N GLN A 16 -35.87 -30.45 11.30
CA GLN A 16 -35.09 -30.10 10.10
C GLN A 16 -35.66 -28.91 9.33
N SER A 17 -36.75 -28.29 9.79
CA SER A 17 -37.40 -27.18 9.10
C SER A 17 -36.59 -25.89 9.09
N GLY A 18 -35.57 -25.74 9.98
CA GLY A 18 -34.67 -24.60 10.04
C GLY A 18 -33.24 -24.89 9.53
N ASN A 19 -32.98 -26.05 8.95
CA ASN A 19 -31.60 -26.50 8.62
C ASN A 19 -30.88 -25.54 7.69
N ALA A 20 -31.51 -25.04 6.64
CA ALA A 20 -30.95 -24.10 5.70
C ALA A 20 -30.54 -22.75 6.37
N THR A 21 -31.39 -22.26 7.31
CA THR A 21 -31.12 -21.01 8.02
C THR A 21 -29.92 -21.16 8.98
N VAL A 22 -29.85 -22.28 9.69
CA VAL A 22 -28.74 -22.58 10.61
C VAL A 22 -27.43 -22.74 9.82
N GLU A 23 -27.45 -23.46 8.73
CA GLU A 23 -26.32 -23.61 7.83
C GLU A 23 -25.84 -22.27 7.29
N PHE A 24 -26.76 -21.43 6.81
CA PHE A 24 -26.44 -20.09 6.33
C PHE A 24 -25.79 -19.22 7.41
N VAL A 25 -26.35 -19.20 8.64
CA VAL A 25 -25.78 -18.40 9.74
C VAL A 25 -24.35 -18.83 10.11
N ILE A 26 -24.01 -20.12 9.94
CA ILE A 26 -22.65 -20.61 10.20
C ILE A 26 -21.69 -20.23 9.08
N TRP A 27 -22.11 -20.38 7.82
CA TRP A 27 -21.24 -20.14 6.66
C TRP A 27 -21.12 -18.66 6.28
N PHE A 28 -22.16 -17.88 6.51
CA PHE A 28 -22.21 -16.47 6.11
C PHE A 28 -21.08 -15.61 6.72
N PRO A 29 -20.76 -15.70 8.02
CA PRO A 29 -19.63 -14.95 8.59
C PRO A 29 -18.29 -15.31 7.98
N ILE A 30 -18.05 -16.59 7.68
CA ILE A 30 -16.83 -17.08 7.06
C ILE A 30 -16.72 -16.53 5.64
N TYR A 31 -17.80 -16.62 4.86
CA TYR A 31 -17.86 -16.08 3.51
C TYR A 31 -17.64 -14.57 3.49
N LEU A 32 -18.32 -13.84 4.39
CA LEU A 32 -18.18 -12.39 4.51
C LEU A 32 -16.74 -11.99 4.86
N PHE A 33 -16.11 -12.72 5.79
CA PHE A 33 -14.70 -12.48 6.13
C PHE A 33 -13.78 -12.68 4.93
N LEU A 34 -13.92 -13.76 4.17
CA LEU A 34 -13.12 -14.02 2.97
C LEU A 34 -13.35 -12.95 1.89
N LEU A 35 -14.61 -12.52 1.71
CA LEU A 35 -14.94 -11.49 0.74
C LEU A 35 -14.26 -10.15 1.10
N VAL A 36 -14.36 -9.74 2.36
CA VAL A 36 -13.76 -8.48 2.83
C VAL A 36 -12.23 -8.55 2.78
N ALA A 37 -11.64 -9.68 3.18
CA ALA A 37 -10.19 -9.89 3.07
C ALA A 37 -9.72 -9.82 1.60
N GLY A 38 -10.49 -10.38 0.67
CA GLY A 38 -10.24 -10.29 -0.77
C GLY A 38 -10.29 -8.85 -1.30
N LEU A 39 -11.27 -8.06 -0.86
CA LEU A 39 -11.37 -6.64 -1.22
C LEU A 39 -10.20 -5.84 -0.67
N GLU A 40 -9.78 -6.11 0.56
CA GLU A 40 -8.63 -5.43 1.19
C GLU A 40 -7.34 -5.69 0.39
N MET A 41 -7.04 -6.97 0.10
CA MET A 41 -5.87 -7.36 -0.68
C MET A 41 -5.92 -6.82 -2.12
N GLY A 42 -7.09 -6.87 -2.75
CA GLY A 42 -7.30 -6.31 -4.09
C GLY A 42 -7.04 -4.81 -4.13
N SER A 43 -7.52 -4.07 -3.13
CA SER A 43 -7.31 -2.62 -3.03
C SER A 43 -5.83 -2.26 -2.81
N ALA A 44 -5.12 -3.03 -1.99
CA ALA A 44 -3.68 -2.85 -1.78
C ALA A 44 -2.89 -3.08 -3.07
N SER A 45 -3.18 -4.18 -3.78
CA SER A 45 -2.55 -4.51 -5.06
C SER A 45 -2.80 -3.43 -6.11
N TRP A 46 -4.01 -2.90 -6.17
CA TRP A 46 -4.37 -1.83 -7.10
C TRP A 46 -3.63 -0.53 -6.79
N ARG A 47 -3.53 -0.15 -5.51
CA ARG A 47 -2.73 1.03 -5.10
C ARG A 47 -1.26 0.87 -5.46
N ASN A 48 -0.70 -0.32 -5.25
CA ASN A 48 0.69 -0.61 -5.62
C ASN A 48 0.90 -0.47 -7.13
N ALA A 49 0.06 -1.09 -7.95
CA ALA A 49 0.14 -1.00 -9.41
C ALA A 49 -0.06 0.44 -9.93
N ALA A 50 -0.95 1.21 -9.30
CA ALA A 50 -1.15 2.62 -9.63
C ALA A 50 0.08 3.46 -9.33
N LEU A 51 0.72 3.25 -8.17
CA LEU A 51 1.95 3.95 -7.79
C LEU A 51 3.10 3.59 -8.72
N GLU A 52 3.30 2.31 -9.03
CA GLU A 52 4.31 1.85 -9.99
C GLU A 52 4.10 2.46 -11.38
N THR A 53 2.87 2.47 -11.87
CA THR A 53 2.54 3.06 -13.17
C THR A 53 2.79 4.57 -13.19
N ALA A 54 2.40 5.29 -12.13
CA ALA A 54 2.62 6.71 -12.00
C ALA A 54 4.12 7.04 -11.96
N LEU A 55 4.89 6.25 -11.21
CA LEU A 55 6.33 6.40 -11.09
C LEU A 55 7.04 6.14 -12.43
N ASP A 56 6.68 5.07 -13.14
CA ASP A 56 7.26 4.73 -14.45
C ASP A 56 6.96 5.82 -15.51
N ARG A 57 5.74 6.34 -15.54
CA ARG A 57 5.40 7.47 -16.42
C ARG A 57 6.22 8.71 -16.11
N THR A 58 6.39 9.04 -14.83
CA THR A 58 7.17 10.19 -14.40
C THR A 58 8.66 10.01 -14.70
N THR A 59 9.21 8.82 -14.50
CA THR A 59 10.62 8.54 -14.87
C THR A 59 10.88 8.62 -16.36
N ARG A 60 9.91 8.28 -17.20
CA ARG A 60 10.02 8.50 -18.66
C ARG A 60 10.07 9.98 -19.01
N GLU A 61 9.28 10.80 -18.34
CA GLU A 61 9.34 12.25 -18.52
C GLU A 61 10.68 12.84 -18.05
N LEU A 62 11.22 12.34 -16.93
CA LEU A 62 12.53 12.77 -16.40
C LEU A 62 13.72 12.44 -17.30
N ARG A 63 13.58 11.50 -18.23
CA ARG A 63 14.61 11.19 -19.24
C ARG A 63 14.71 12.26 -20.32
N LEU A 64 13.70 13.11 -20.47
CA LEU A 64 13.69 14.14 -21.51
C LEU A 64 14.61 15.31 -21.10
N PRO A 65 15.37 15.90 -22.04
CA PRO A 65 16.27 17.01 -21.73
C PRO A 65 15.58 18.23 -21.14
N SER A 66 14.28 18.41 -21.45
CA SER A 66 13.45 19.51 -20.93
C SER A 66 13.14 19.42 -19.44
N SER A 67 13.35 18.27 -18.81
CA SER A 67 13.00 18.01 -17.40
C SER A 67 14.20 17.97 -16.44
N THR A 68 15.39 18.31 -16.91
CA THR A 68 16.62 18.32 -16.09
C THR A 68 16.59 19.29 -14.90
N SER A 69 15.65 20.24 -14.90
CA SER A 69 15.47 21.22 -13.82
C SER A 69 14.33 20.90 -12.84
N MET A 70 13.61 19.76 -13.02
CA MET A 70 12.51 19.44 -12.11
C MET A 70 12.99 19.23 -10.68
N GLN A 71 12.38 19.97 -9.78
CA GLN A 71 12.65 19.87 -8.35
C GLN A 71 11.85 18.74 -7.70
N HIS A 72 12.26 18.32 -6.51
CA HIS A 72 11.59 17.27 -5.74
C HIS A 72 10.06 17.48 -5.61
N ALA A 73 9.63 18.69 -5.34
CA ALA A 73 8.21 19.03 -5.20
C ALA A 73 7.43 18.85 -6.51
N GLU A 74 8.03 19.19 -7.65
CA GLU A 74 7.43 19.05 -8.96
C GLU A 74 7.29 17.59 -9.38
N ILE A 75 8.33 16.77 -9.13
CA ILE A 75 8.29 15.33 -9.39
C ILE A 75 7.23 14.67 -8.52
N LYS A 76 7.17 15.03 -7.25
CA LYS A 76 6.15 14.54 -6.33
C LYS A 76 4.73 14.92 -6.79
N ALA A 77 4.53 16.16 -7.20
CA ALA A 77 3.26 16.63 -7.75
C ALA A 77 2.87 15.86 -9.03
N ALA A 78 3.83 15.63 -9.94
CA ALA A 78 3.60 14.87 -11.17
C ALA A 78 3.22 13.40 -10.91
N ILE A 79 3.78 12.76 -9.88
CA ILE A 79 3.38 11.41 -9.46
C ILE A 79 1.96 11.45 -8.88
N CYS A 80 1.67 12.42 -8.02
CA CYS A 80 0.36 12.55 -7.39
C CYS A 80 -0.76 12.86 -8.38
N ASP A 81 -0.49 13.61 -9.43
CA ASP A 81 -1.45 13.89 -10.52
C ASP A 81 -1.83 12.61 -11.29
N LYS A 82 -0.89 11.68 -11.41
CA LYS A 82 -1.07 10.41 -12.12
C LYS A 82 -1.62 9.28 -11.26
N THR A 83 -1.70 9.44 -9.93
CA THR A 83 -2.19 8.41 -9.01
C THR A 83 -3.38 8.90 -8.19
N VAL A 84 -4.59 8.49 -8.59
CA VAL A 84 -5.85 8.89 -7.94
C VAL A 84 -6.15 8.06 -6.69
N LEU A 85 -5.48 6.92 -6.51
CA LEU A 85 -5.80 5.92 -5.46
C LEU A 85 -5.13 6.18 -4.12
N ILE A 86 -4.25 7.17 -4.05
CA ILE A 86 -3.57 7.56 -2.82
C ILE A 86 -4.24 8.81 -2.27
N SER A 87 -5.01 8.65 -1.20
CA SER A 87 -5.66 9.78 -0.53
C SER A 87 -4.59 10.72 0.05
N ASN A 88 -4.78 12.03 -0.10
CA ASN A 88 -3.84 13.05 0.37
C ASN A 88 -2.39 12.75 -0.08
N CYS A 89 -2.22 12.45 -1.37
CA CYS A 89 -0.94 12.00 -1.93
C CYS A 89 0.21 12.95 -1.56
N ALA A 90 0.00 14.26 -1.60
CA ALA A 90 1.02 15.23 -1.25
C ALA A 90 1.57 15.08 0.17
N GLU A 91 0.78 14.57 1.10
CA GLU A 91 1.17 14.36 2.50
C GLU A 91 1.69 12.93 2.71
N ASN A 92 1.03 11.95 2.11
CA ASN A 92 1.25 10.54 2.35
C ASN A 92 2.32 9.90 1.45
N LEU A 93 2.72 10.59 0.36
CA LEU A 93 3.78 10.11 -0.54
C LEU A 93 5.15 10.61 -0.06
N ARG A 94 6.09 9.70 0.08
CA ARG A 94 7.52 10.01 0.26
C ARG A 94 8.28 9.60 -1.00
N LEU A 95 9.16 10.47 -1.44
CA LEU A 95 9.96 10.31 -2.65
C LEU A 95 11.42 10.39 -2.28
N GLU A 96 12.18 9.40 -2.69
CA GLU A 96 13.64 9.32 -2.51
C GLU A 96 14.31 9.17 -3.88
N MET A 97 15.35 9.91 -4.09
CA MET A 97 16.18 9.82 -5.31
C MET A 97 17.61 9.52 -4.90
N VAL A 98 18.13 8.40 -5.38
CA VAL A 98 19.48 7.91 -5.07
C VAL A 98 20.26 7.78 -6.36
N VAL A 99 21.42 8.45 -6.44
CA VAL A 99 22.35 8.28 -7.54
C VAL A 99 23.20 7.04 -7.26
N LEU A 100 23.19 6.09 -8.18
CA LEU A 100 23.98 4.87 -8.09
C LEU A 100 25.26 5.01 -8.91
N ASP A 101 26.38 4.57 -8.33
CA ASP A 101 27.65 4.44 -9.05
C ASP A 101 27.80 2.99 -9.52
N PRO A 102 27.79 2.72 -10.85
CA PRO A 102 27.93 1.36 -11.37
C PRO A 102 29.29 0.72 -11.03
N ASN A 103 30.32 1.52 -10.79
CA ASN A 103 31.64 1.04 -10.48
C ASN A 103 31.87 0.76 -9.00
N ASN A 104 31.03 1.37 -8.14
CA ASN A 104 31.09 1.18 -6.69
C ASN A 104 29.66 0.95 -6.17
N TRP A 105 29.14 -0.25 -6.45
CA TRP A 105 27.78 -0.61 -6.08
C TRP A 105 27.67 -0.76 -4.56
N VAL A 106 26.85 0.07 -3.96
CA VAL A 106 26.41 -0.05 -2.57
C VAL A 106 24.92 -0.27 -2.58
N ASP A 107 24.46 -1.35 -1.96
CA ASP A 107 23.04 -1.68 -1.90
C ASP A 107 22.30 -0.59 -1.10
N PRO A 108 21.34 0.12 -1.72
CA PRO A 108 20.63 1.20 -1.02
C PRO A 108 19.78 0.62 0.09
N ALA A 109 19.85 1.21 1.28
CA ALA A 109 19.02 0.84 2.42
C ALA A 109 17.53 0.75 2.03
N ALA A 110 16.73 -0.03 2.76
CA ALA A 110 15.30 -0.12 2.52
C ALA A 110 14.63 1.28 2.49
N PRO A 111 13.63 1.53 1.63
CA PRO A 111 12.96 2.83 1.58
C PRO A 111 12.31 3.13 2.92
N SER A 112 12.64 4.27 3.49
CA SER A 112 11.97 4.72 4.72
C SER A 112 10.67 5.43 4.34
N CYS A 113 9.56 4.76 4.63
CA CYS A 113 8.27 5.42 4.72
C CYS A 113 8.18 6.04 6.11
N THR A 114 8.65 7.27 6.27
CA THR A 114 8.62 7.92 7.58
C THR A 114 7.20 8.04 8.11
N ASP A 115 7.04 7.74 9.38
CA ASP A 115 5.81 7.91 10.12
C ASP A 115 5.28 9.33 9.96
N THR A 116 3.98 9.46 9.74
CA THR A 116 3.29 10.75 9.64
C THR A 116 3.39 11.58 10.92
N ILE A 117 3.86 10.97 12.02
CA ILE A 117 3.96 11.56 13.36
C ILE A 117 5.36 12.14 13.63
N ALA A 118 6.39 11.71 12.91
CA ALA A 118 7.72 12.28 13.08
C ALA A 118 7.78 13.65 12.38
N PRO A 119 8.18 14.74 13.10
CA PRO A 119 8.47 16.00 12.43
C PRO A 119 9.51 15.73 11.36
N VAL A 120 9.19 16.11 10.15
CA VAL A 120 9.93 15.90 8.92
C VAL A 120 11.44 16.01 9.15
N ALA A 121 12.11 14.89 9.35
CA ALA A 121 13.56 14.86 9.19
C ALA A 121 13.82 14.87 7.68
N PRO A 122 14.44 15.88 7.11
CA PRO A 122 14.61 16.05 5.68
C PRO A 122 15.81 15.24 5.19
N LEU A 123 15.81 13.95 5.39
CA LEU A 123 16.90 13.09 4.89
C LEU A 123 16.43 12.23 3.72
N HIS A 124 15.59 12.80 2.88
CA HIS A 124 15.45 12.29 1.54
C HIS A 124 16.64 12.87 0.74
N ARG A 125 17.65 12.06 0.51
CA ARG A 125 18.77 12.42 -0.36
C ARG A 125 18.21 12.64 -1.76
N PHE A 126 17.75 13.85 -2.00
CA PHE A 126 17.40 14.30 -3.32
C PHE A 126 18.66 14.88 -3.93
N THR A 127 19.33 14.11 -4.76
CA THR A 127 20.46 14.57 -5.55
C THR A 127 20.01 14.57 -6.99
N ASN A 128 19.96 15.74 -7.60
CA ASN A 128 19.71 15.83 -9.05
C ASN A 128 20.72 14.94 -9.77
N GLY A 129 20.23 14.12 -10.70
CA GLY A 129 21.07 13.22 -11.45
C GLY A 129 22.22 13.98 -12.12
N VAL A 130 23.40 13.40 -12.09
CA VAL A 130 24.54 13.85 -12.89
C VAL A 130 24.48 13.10 -14.21
N SER A 131 24.78 13.76 -15.32
CA SER A 131 24.78 13.14 -16.65
C SER A 131 25.55 11.80 -16.62
N GLU A 132 25.00 10.80 -17.32
CA GLU A 132 25.52 9.42 -17.45
C GLU A 132 25.48 8.55 -16.18
N ARG A 133 24.83 8.99 -15.09
CA ARG A 133 24.64 8.15 -13.90
C ARG A 133 23.27 7.53 -13.85
N VAL A 134 23.22 6.34 -13.26
CA VAL A 134 21.95 5.66 -12.95
C VAL A 134 21.32 6.31 -11.74
N VAL A 135 20.09 6.78 -11.89
CA VAL A 135 19.31 7.36 -10.81
C VAL A 135 18.20 6.40 -10.44
N LEU A 136 18.13 6.02 -9.18
CA LEU A 136 17.07 5.21 -8.60
C LEU A 136 16.06 6.13 -7.95
N LEU A 137 14.83 6.09 -8.45
CA LEU A 137 13.70 6.82 -7.91
C LEU A 137 12.82 5.84 -7.14
N ARG A 138 12.59 6.13 -5.87
CA ARG A 138 11.81 5.29 -4.96
C ARG A 138 10.68 6.11 -4.36
N ALA A 139 9.49 5.59 -4.48
CA ALA A 139 8.29 6.19 -3.92
C ALA A 139 7.68 5.27 -2.87
N CYS A 140 7.30 5.81 -1.73
CA CYS A 140 6.55 5.12 -0.72
C CYS A 140 5.30 5.91 -0.36
N ALA A 141 4.15 5.26 -0.40
CA ALA A 141 2.89 5.86 -0.01
C ALA A 141 2.25 5.10 1.15
N GLN A 142 1.69 5.86 2.09
CA GLN A 142 0.96 5.32 3.23
C GLN A 142 -0.55 5.43 2.97
N TYR A 143 -1.29 4.42 3.40
CA TYR A 143 -2.75 4.40 3.34
C TYR A 143 -3.35 3.67 4.54
N ARG A 144 -4.61 3.96 4.85
CA ARG A 144 -5.33 3.20 5.87
C ARG A 144 -6.09 2.04 5.25
N PRO A 145 -5.93 0.82 5.76
CA PRO A 145 -6.77 -0.32 5.42
C PRO A 145 -8.25 -0.03 5.70
N TYR A 146 -9.16 -0.68 5.00
CA TYR A 146 -10.61 -0.54 5.25
C TYR A 146 -11.02 -1.15 6.59
N LEU A 147 -10.36 -2.24 7.00
CA LEU A 147 -10.58 -2.91 8.28
C LEU A 147 -9.30 -2.96 9.13
N PRO A 148 -8.86 -1.82 9.68
CA PRO A 148 -7.61 -1.72 10.43
C PRO A 148 -7.59 -2.57 11.71
N LEU A 149 -8.78 -2.88 12.29
CA LEU A 149 -8.91 -3.66 13.51
C LEU A 149 -8.99 -5.18 13.26
N SER A 150 -9.13 -5.62 12.02
CA SER A 150 -9.09 -7.04 11.69
C SER A 150 -7.65 -7.57 11.81
N SER A 151 -7.51 -8.86 12.15
CA SER A 151 -6.19 -9.52 12.17
C SER A 151 -5.47 -9.41 10.81
N PHE A 152 -6.23 -9.40 9.72
CA PHE A 152 -5.69 -9.22 8.38
C PHE A 152 -5.23 -7.77 8.14
N GLY A 153 -6.04 -6.77 8.51
CA GLY A 153 -5.65 -5.36 8.42
C GLY A 153 -4.41 -5.05 9.25
N GLN A 154 -4.33 -5.62 10.47
CA GLN A 154 -3.14 -5.49 11.33
C GLN A 154 -1.90 -6.13 10.71
N ALA A 155 -2.03 -7.27 10.03
CA ALA A 155 -0.92 -7.93 9.35
C ALA A 155 -0.41 -7.12 8.14
N MET A 156 -1.22 -6.25 7.56
CA MET A 156 -0.83 -5.34 6.47
C MET A 156 -0.17 -4.05 6.95
N THR A 157 -0.28 -3.74 8.24
CA THR A 157 0.30 -2.53 8.84
C THR A 157 1.64 -2.85 9.48
N ASP A 158 2.64 -1.99 9.25
CA ASP A 158 3.96 -2.09 9.88
C ASP A 158 3.92 -1.40 11.26
N GLY A 159 3.45 -2.11 12.28
CA GLY A 159 3.42 -1.61 13.64
C GLY A 159 2.03 -1.19 14.12
N ASN A 160 1.98 -0.47 15.25
CA ASN A 160 0.74 -0.10 15.95
C ASN A 160 0.09 1.19 15.43
N ASP A 161 0.58 1.78 14.36
CA ASP A 161 0.10 3.06 13.82
C ASP A 161 -1.15 2.93 12.94
N GLY A 162 -1.50 1.70 12.54
CA GLY A 162 -2.67 1.41 11.70
C GLY A 162 -2.52 1.87 10.25
N TRP A 163 -1.30 2.13 9.78
CA TRP A 163 -1.00 2.50 8.41
C TRP A 163 -0.35 1.35 7.66
N ALA A 164 -0.85 1.04 6.48
CA ALA A 164 -0.23 0.15 5.51
C ALA A 164 0.59 0.96 4.50
N ARG A 165 1.56 0.31 3.85
CA ARG A 165 2.51 0.96 2.95
C ARG A 165 2.51 0.27 1.58
N VAL A 166 2.65 1.06 0.54
CA VAL A 166 2.95 0.59 -0.81
C VAL A 166 4.21 1.29 -1.30
N THR A 167 5.08 0.54 -1.95
CA THR A 167 6.37 1.04 -2.43
C THR A 167 6.52 0.77 -3.91
N ALA A 168 7.05 1.73 -4.64
CA ALA A 168 7.42 1.57 -6.04
C ALA A 168 8.85 2.04 -6.25
N THR A 169 9.54 1.39 -7.17
CA THR A 169 10.94 1.73 -7.50
C THR A 169 11.10 1.74 -9.01
N SER A 170 11.73 2.78 -9.53
CA SER A 170 12.08 2.88 -10.95
C SER A 170 13.49 3.46 -11.08
N ALA A 171 14.20 3.06 -12.12
CA ALA A 171 15.55 3.54 -12.39
C ALA A 171 15.62 4.16 -13.79
N TYR A 172 16.41 5.22 -13.90
CA TYR A 172 16.66 5.84 -15.20
C TYR A 172 18.09 6.38 -15.29
N VAL A 173 18.55 6.55 -16.51
CA VAL A 173 19.81 7.23 -16.81
C VAL A 173 19.44 8.62 -17.29
N GLN A 174 20.05 9.63 -16.70
CA GLN A 174 19.82 11.01 -17.11
C GLN A 174 20.58 11.27 -18.42
N ALA A 175 19.83 11.63 -19.46
CA ALA A 175 20.43 12.12 -20.71
C ALA A 175 21.04 13.51 -20.50
N GLN A 176 22.08 13.81 -21.28
CA GLN A 176 22.69 15.14 -21.34
C GLN A 176 21.76 16.16 -21.98
#